data_bd159e27588682d27ffa9bf303cef920
#
_entry.id   bd159e27588682d27ffa9bf303cef920
#
_cell.length_a   1.000
_cell.length_b   1.000
_cell.length_c   1.000
_cell.angle_alpha   90.00
_cell.angle_beta   90.00
_cell.angle_gamma   90.00
#
_symmetry.space_group_name_H-M   'P 1'
#
loop_
_entity.id
_entity.type
_entity.pdbx_description
1 polymer ?
#
loop_
_entity_poly.entity_id
_entity_poly.type
_entity_poly.pdbx_seq_one_letter_code
_entity_poly.pdbx_strand_id
1 'polypeptide(L)'
;IVNGTTNFMLTKMKRENMGFDEALKIAQQLGYAETRDPGDDVDGRDACRKIAILASLACGHHVYPDNIPTRGIRDITVADIKAAEKLDSAIKLIAWYNEGGDGQMAAGVEPMLVSNANQLAGVDDVFNAVLMKGDMLGDVVFYGKGAGKLPTASAVVADVIDALKEGVKVHDSLFWKPAEKPEGLLEDRNTYPWYLRVTGVAAALLPSVAGAGHVVFEDNGEAAYLVNAATSADITAVTEKIEVLGGKVALAMKKLED
;
A
#
# COMPACT_ATOMS: atom_id res chain seq x y z
N ILE A 1 4.65 -1.55 5.18
CA ILE A 1 5.01 -0.12 5.01
C ILE A 1 6.52 -0.07 4.88
N VAL A 2 7.01 0.14 3.65
CA VAL A 2 8.45 0.04 3.33
C VAL A 2 9.02 1.33 2.71
N ASN A 3 8.22 2.40 2.67
CA ASN A 3 8.67 3.72 2.22
C ASN A 3 8.37 4.77 3.31
N GLY A 4 9.41 5.28 3.95
CA GLY A 4 9.30 6.25 5.04
C GLY A 4 8.81 7.62 4.59
N THR A 5 9.09 8.03 3.35
CA THR A 5 8.69 9.33 2.80
C THR A 5 7.17 9.42 2.67
N THR A 6 6.54 8.44 2.02
CA THR A 6 5.08 8.40 1.87
C THR A 6 4.37 8.23 3.20
N ASN A 7 4.92 7.41 4.11
CA ASN A 7 4.35 7.27 5.44
C ASN A 7 4.43 8.56 6.26
N PHE A 8 5.54 9.30 6.17
CA PHE A 8 5.69 10.63 6.75
C PHE A 8 4.64 11.61 6.18
N MET A 9 4.48 11.66 4.85
CA MET A 9 3.50 12.52 4.20
C MET A 9 2.07 12.23 4.67
N LEU A 10 1.65 10.96 4.66
CA LEU A 10 0.33 10.55 5.13
C LEU A 10 0.11 10.86 6.62
N THR A 11 1.16 10.71 7.45
CA THR A 11 1.12 11.10 8.87
C THR A 11 0.91 12.60 9.01
N LYS A 12 1.61 13.42 8.22
CA LYS A 12 1.45 14.89 8.22
C LYS A 12 0.05 15.30 7.75
N MET A 13 -0.44 14.73 6.64
CA MET A 13 -1.79 14.99 6.14
C MET A 13 -2.85 14.71 7.22
N LYS A 14 -2.70 13.61 7.97
CA LYS A 14 -3.60 13.22 9.05
C LYS A 14 -3.51 14.18 10.25
N ARG A 15 -2.31 14.39 10.79
CA ARG A 15 -2.13 15.13 12.06
C ARG A 15 -2.32 16.63 11.92
N GLU A 16 -1.96 17.19 10.77
CA GLU A 16 -1.96 18.64 10.54
C GLU A 16 -3.08 19.08 9.58
N ASN A 17 -3.93 18.13 9.12
CA ASN A 17 -5.06 18.37 8.21
C ASN A 17 -4.65 19.14 6.95
N MET A 18 -3.48 18.79 6.39
CA MET A 18 -2.90 19.42 5.20
C MET A 18 -3.08 18.60 3.94
N GLY A 19 -3.00 19.25 2.78
CA GLY A 19 -3.08 18.59 1.48
C GLY A 19 -1.78 17.87 1.08
N PHE A 20 -1.87 17.05 0.03
CA PHE A 20 -0.73 16.29 -0.50
C PHE A 20 0.45 17.19 -0.89
N ASP A 21 0.22 18.29 -1.63
CA ASP A 21 1.29 19.17 -2.12
C ASP A 21 2.05 19.86 -0.96
N GLU A 22 1.34 20.22 0.08
CA GLU A 22 1.95 20.83 1.28
C GLU A 22 2.79 19.81 2.04
N ALA A 23 2.27 18.59 2.25
CA ALA A 23 3.00 17.50 2.88
C ALA A 23 4.25 17.12 2.06
N LEU A 24 4.15 17.08 0.73
CA LEU A 24 5.28 16.82 -0.16
C LEU A 24 6.36 17.92 -0.03
N LYS A 25 5.96 19.18 -0.02
CA LYS A 25 6.90 20.30 0.15
C LYS A 25 7.67 20.21 1.47
N ILE A 26 7.00 19.83 2.55
CA ILE A 26 7.67 19.62 3.84
C ILE A 26 8.65 18.44 3.76
N ALA A 27 8.24 17.33 3.17
CA ALA A 27 9.10 16.17 2.97
C ALA A 27 10.36 16.52 2.16
N GLN A 28 10.22 17.34 1.11
CA GLN A 28 11.34 17.82 0.30
C GLN A 28 12.26 18.75 1.10
N GLN A 29 11.73 19.68 1.89
CA GLN A 29 12.50 20.58 2.75
C GLN A 29 13.32 19.82 3.80
N LEU A 30 12.80 18.71 4.31
CA LEU A 30 13.47 17.83 5.26
C LEU A 30 14.45 16.85 4.59
N GLY A 31 14.50 16.80 3.26
CA GLY A 31 15.36 15.90 2.51
C GLY A 31 14.87 14.45 2.47
N TYR A 32 13.58 14.21 2.73
CA TYR A 32 12.98 12.88 2.65
C TYR A 32 12.53 12.54 1.22
N ALA A 33 12.06 13.53 0.46
CA ALA A 33 11.68 13.38 -0.94
C ALA A 33 12.60 14.21 -1.85
N GLU A 34 12.85 13.72 -3.06
CA GLU A 34 13.60 14.47 -4.05
C GLU A 34 12.81 15.68 -4.57
N THR A 35 13.51 16.81 -4.77
CA THR A 35 12.88 18.06 -5.23
C THR A 35 12.55 18.03 -6.72
N ARG A 36 13.33 17.30 -7.53
CA ARG A 36 13.17 17.26 -8.99
C ARG A 36 12.09 16.25 -9.41
N ASP A 37 12.14 15.03 -8.90
CA ASP A 37 11.19 13.98 -9.20
C ASP A 37 10.94 13.11 -7.96
N PRO A 38 9.86 13.36 -7.19
CA PRO A 38 9.50 12.54 -6.04
C PRO A 38 8.82 11.22 -6.41
N GLY A 39 8.72 10.88 -7.71
CA GLY A 39 7.91 9.76 -8.19
C GLY A 39 8.34 8.41 -7.67
N ASP A 40 9.63 8.19 -7.38
CA ASP A 40 10.06 6.93 -6.78
C ASP A 40 9.38 6.66 -5.43
N ASP A 41 9.15 7.71 -4.64
CA ASP A 41 8.40 7.62 -3.39
C ASP A 41 6.89 7.65 -3.64
N VAL A 42 6.37 8.78 -4.15
CA VAL A 42 4.94 9.08 -4.13
C VAL A 42 4.11 8.27 -5.12
N ASP A 43 4.72 7.71 -6.18
CA ASP A 43 4.08 6.79 -7.13
C ASP A 43 4.25 5.32 -6.71
N GLY A 44 4.98 5.03 -5.61
CA GLY A 44 5.13 3.70 -5.05
C GLY A 44 6.22 2.84 -5.69
N ARG A 45 7.06 3.39 -6.59
CA ARG A 45 8.08 2.62 -7.32
C ARG A 45 9.15 2.02 -6.40
N ASP A 46 9.60 2.76 -5.39
CA ASP A 46 10.52 2.26 -4.37
C ASP A 46 9.90 1.11 -3.57
N ALA A 47 8.65 1.27 -3.12
CA ALA A 47 7.92 0.23 -2.41
C ALA A 47 7.72 -1.02 -3.29
N CYS A 48 7.47 -0.84 -4.60
CA CYS A 48 7.35 -1.92 -5.57
C CYS A 48 8.64 -2.75 -5.69
N ARG A 49 9.79 -2.10 -5.83
CA ARG A 49 11.09 -2.80 -5.87
C ARG A 49 11.38 -3.58 -4.59
N LYS A 50 11.01 -3.00 -3.43
CA LYS A 50 11.20 -3.64 -2.12
C LYS A 50 10.29 -4.85 -1.94
N ILE A 51 9.01 -4.76 -2.30
CA ILE A 51 8.12 -5.92 -2.19
C ILE A 51 8.49 -7.02 -3.19
N ALA A 52 9.01 -6.69 -4.37
CA ALA A 52 9.53 -7.67 -5.32
C ALA A 52 10.66 -8.50 -4.71
N ILE A 53 11.59 -7.87 -3.98
CA ILE A 53 12.67 -8.56 -3.26
C ILE A 53 12.10 -9.45 -2.15
N LEU A 54 11.21 -8.92 -1.31
CA LEU A 54 10.61 -9.67 -0.20
C LEU A 54 9.77 -10.86 -0.70
N ALA A 55 8.99 -10.67 -1.76
CA ALA A 55 8.23 -11.74 -2.41
C ALA A 55 9.16 -12.81 -2.99
N SER A 56 10.24 -12.41 -3.66
CA SER A 56 11.24 -13.35 -4.21
C SER A 56 11.88 -14.21 -3.13
N LEU A 57 12.19 -13.62 -1.97
CA LEU A 57 12.69 -14.36 -0.81
C LEU A 57 11.65 -15.32 -0.22
N ALA A 58 10.39 -14.91 -0.19
CA ALA A 58 9.30 -15.72 0.38
C ALA A 58 8.97 -16.92 -0.50
N CYS A 59 8.81 -16.73 -1.83
CA CYS A 59 8.44 -17.81 -2.75
C CYS A 59 9.64 -18.60 -3.31
N GLY A 60 10.87 -18.12 -3.10
CA GLY A 60 12.09 -18.76 -3.64
C GLY A 60 12.31 -18.61 -5.14
N HIS A 61 11.56 -17.74 -5.83
CA HIS A 61 11.66 -17.44 -7.25
C HIS A 61 11.71 -15.94 -7.51
N HIS A 62 12.32 -15.53 -8.62
CA HIS A 62 12.41 -14.11 -8.95
C HIS A 62 11.04 -13.52 -9.28
N VAL A 63 10.63 -12.52 -8.52
CA VAL A 63 9.44 -11.70 -8.78
C VAL A 63 9.88 -10.38 -9.42
N TYR A 64 9.40 -10.11 -10.63
CA TYR A 64 9.79 -8.91 -11.38
C TYR A 64 8.92 -7.72 -10.98
N PRO A 65 9.52 -6.55 -10.62
CA PRO A 65 8.77 -5.35 -10.24
C PRO A 65 7.76 -4.90 -11.31
N ASP A 66 8.11 -5.06 -12.60
CA ASP A 66 7.26 -4.65 -13.72
C ASP A 66 5.93 -5.41 -13.78
N ASN A 67 5.84 -6.55 -13.10
CA ASN A 67 4.62 -7.36 -13.02
C ASN A 67 3.77 -7.05 -11.77
N ILE A 68 4.20 -6.13 -10.91
CA ILE A 68 3.50 -5.78 -9.69
C ILE A 68 2.63 -4.54 -9.92
N PRO A 69 1.29 -4.65 -9.87
CA PRO A 69 0.41 -3.49 -9.93
C PRO A 69 0.80 -2.48 -8.84
N THR A 70 1.08 -1.25 -9.27
CA THR A 70 1.60 -0.23 -8.37
C THR A 70 0.84 1.07 -8.54
N ARG A 71 0.30 1.57 -7.43
CA ARG A 71 -0.38 2.85 -7.34
C ARG A 71 0.13 3.62 -6.12
N GLY A 72 0.46 4.88 -6.32
CA GLY A 72 0.96 5.78 -5.26
C GLY A 72 -0.13 6.54 -4.52
N ILE A 73 0.29 7.62 -3.85
CA ILE A 73 -0.56 8.39 -2.92
C ILE A 73 -1.00 9.76 -3.46
N ARG A 74 -0.75 10.09 -4.74
CA ARG A 74 -1.02 11.43 -5.28
C ARG A 74 -2.48 11.84 -5.24
N ASP A 75 -3.39 10.88 -5.41
CA ASP A 75 -4.83 11.13 -5.49
C ASP A 75 -5.51 11.22 -4.11
N ILE A 76 -4.74 11.04 -3.02
CA ILE A 76 -5.27 11.11 -1.66
C ILE A 76 -5.48 12.57 -1.26
N THR A 77 -6.68 12.88 -0.80
CA THR A 77 -7.09 14.21 -0.38
C THR A 77 -7.33 14.27 1.14
N VAL A 78 -7.48 15.48 1.65
CA VAL A 78 -7.89 15.71 3.05
C VAL A 78 -9.26 15.09 3.35
N ALA A 79 -10.16 15.06 2.36
CA ALA A 79 -11.47 14.43 2.50
C ALA A 79 -11.34 12.91 2.73
N ASP A 80 -10.41 12.24 2.03
CA ASP A 80 -10.14 10.82 2.23
C ASP A 80 -9.54 10.53 3.62
N ILE A 81 -8.65 11.39 4.09
CA ILE A 81 -8.08 11.28 5.45
C ILE A 81 -9.19 11.36 6.51
N LYS A 82 -10.09 12.34 6.39
CA LYS A 82 -11.23 12.48 7.30
C LYS A 82 -12.23 11.31 7.20
N ALA A 83 -12.42 10.78 6.00
CA ALA A 83 -13.24 9.60 5.81
C ALA A 83 -12.63 8.36 6.48
N ALA A 84 -11.31 8.19 6.37
CA ALA A 84 -10.58 7.11 7.04
C ALA A 84 -10.76 7.17 8.56
N GLU A 85 -10.67 8.36 9.15
CA GLU A 85 -10.92 8.56 10.59
C GLU A 85 -12.34 8.18 11.01
N LYS A 86 -13.36 8.55 10.21
CA LYS A 86 -14.76 8.13 10.45
C LYS A 86 -14.95 6.61 10.37
N LEU A 87 -14.10 5.93 9.58
CA LEU A 87 -14.11 4.48 9.38
C LEU A 87 -13.18 3.75 10.37
N ASP A 88 -12.74 4.42 11.44
CA ASP A 88 -11.76 3.91 12.41
C ASP A 88 -10.52 3.30 11.75
N SER A 89 -9.94 4.05 10.81
CA SER A 89 -8.83 3.58 9.97
C SER A 89 -7.80 4.69 9.74
N ALA A 90 -6.63 4.30 9.27
CA ALA A 90 -5.60 5.18 8.75
C ALA A 90 -5.31 4.83 7.28
N ILE A 91 -4.99 5.83 6.45
CA ILE A 91 -4.50 5.57 5.10
C ILE A 91 -3.00 5.30 5.16
N LYS A 92 -2.58 4.17 4.59
CA LYS A 92 -1.16 3.77 4.46
C LYS A 92 -0.87 3.30 3.04
N LEU A 93 0.34 3.57 2.54
CA LEU A 93 0.83 2.91 1.33
C LEU A 93 1.31 1.51 1.70
N ILE A 94 0.57 0.51 1.29
CA ILE A 94 0.85 -0.89 1.60
C ILE A 94 1.47 -1.57 0.38
N ALA A 95 2.66 -2.12 0.57
CA ALA A 95 3.26 -3.07 -0.34
C ALA A 95 2.99 -4.47 0.23
N TRP A 96 2.34 -5.32 -0.54
CA TRP A 96 1.87 -6.61 -0.07
C TRP A 96 2.20 -7.73 -1.03
N TYR A 97 2.38 -8.92 -0.48
CA TYR A 97 2.52 -10.18 -1.17
C TYR A 97 1.65 -11.23 -0.46
N ASN A 98 0.99 -12.06 -1.22
CA ASN A 98 0.16 -13.14 -0.72
C ASN A 98 0.37 -14.38 -1.58
N GLU A 99 0.48 -15.54 -0.94
CA GLU A 99 0.54 -16.85 -1.56
C GLU A 99 -0.65 -17.67 -1.10
N GLY A 100 -1.53 -18.05 -2.02
CA GLY A 100 -2.67 -18.92 -1.74
C GLY A 100 -2.23 -20.36 -1.48
N GLY A 101 -3.08 -21.13 -0.79
CA GLY A 101 -2.81 -22.55 -0.51
C GLY A 101 -2.70 -23.44 -1.76
N ASP A 102 -3.04 -22.92 -2.92
CA ASP A 102 -2.89 -23.55 -4.24
C ASP A 102 -1.58 -23.13 -4.96
N GLY A 103 -0.71 -22.39 -4.29
CA GLY A 103 0.53 -21.85 -4.84
C GLY A 103 0.33 -20.66 -5.78
N GLN A 104 -0.88 -20.08 -5.85
CA GLN A 104 -1.12 -18.85 -6.59
C GLN A 104 -0.56 -17.66 -5.81
N MET A 105 0.19 -16.83 -6.50
CA MET A 105 0.84 -15.65 -5.91
C MET A 105 0.15 -14.38 -6.41
N ALA A 106 0.00 -13.41 -5.51
CA ALA A 106 -0.42 -12.06 -5.84
C ALA A 106 0.44 -11.05 -5.08
N ALA A 107 0.72 -9.91 -5.69
CA ALA A 107 1.43 -8.81 -5.04
C ALA A 107 0.91 -7.47 -5.56
N GLY A 108 1.10 -6.43 -4.77
CA GLY A 108 0.69 -5.08 -5.15
C GLY A 108 1.30 -4.03 -4.27
N VAL A 109 1.23 -2.79 -4.76
CA VAL A 109 1.53 -1.58 -3.98
C VAL A 109 0.38 -0.61 -4.20
N GLU A 110 -0.31 -0.28 -3.13
CA GLU A 110 -1.46 0.62 -3.22
C GLU A 110 -1.76 1.29 -1.87
N PRO A 111 -2.37 2.48 -1.89
CA PRO A 111 -2.92 3.05 -0.67
C PRO A 111 -4.10 2.21 -0.20
N MET A 112 -4.13 1.91 1.08
CA MET A 112 -5.21 1.16 1.73
C MET A 112 -5.71 1.91 2.96
N LEU A 113 -6.98 1.72 3.28
CA LEU A 113 -7.52 1.97 4.62
C LEU A 113 -7.07 0.83 5.52
N VAL A 114 -6.30 1.14 6.55
CA VAL A 114 -5.84 0.15 7.54
C VAL A 114 -6.61 0.39 8.82
N SER A 115 -7.37 -0.61 9.26
CA SER A 115 -8.13 -0.56 10.53
C SER A 115 -7.21 -0.19 11.68
N ASN A 116 -7.67 0.65 12.61
CA ASN A 116 -6.89 1.01 13.80
C ASN A 116 -6.63 -0.19 14.74
N ALA A 117 -7.34 -1.30 14.57
CA ALA A 117 -7.05 -2.56 15.25
C ALA A 117 -5.81 -3.26 14.70
N ASN A 118 -5.45 -3.01 13.42
CA ASN A 118 -4.28 -3.59 12.78
C ASN A 118 -2.99 -2.85 13.20
N GLN A 119 -1.92 -3.60 13.48
CA GLN A 119 -0.64 -3.06 13.96
C GLN A 119 0.00 -2.04 12.99
N LEU A 120 -0.28 -2.16 11.69
CA LEU A 120 0.27 -1.25 10.68
C LEU A 120 -0.34 0.15 10.75
N ALA A 121 -1.56 0.32 11.27
CA ALA A 121 -2.22 1.62 11.36
C ALA A 121 -1.44 2.63 12.23
N GLY A 122 -0.78 2.14 13.30
CA GLY A 122 0.01 2.94 14.21
C GLY A 122 1.45 3.24 13.76
N VAL A 123 1.86 2.78 12.59
CA VAL A 123 3.20 3.05 12.05
C VAL A 123 3.23 4.45 11.45
N ASP A 124 3.79 5.42 12.14
CA ASP A 124 3.77 6.83 11.77
C ASP A 124 5.14 7.40 11.40
N ASP A 125 5.14 8.60 10.85
CA ASP A 125 6.32 9.37 10.45
C ASP A 125 7.23 8.58 9.48
N VAL A 126 8.53 8.60 9.69
CA VAL A 126 9.53 7.93 8.83
C VAL A 126 9.73 6.45 9.17
N PHE A 127 8.92 5.90 10.07
CA PHE A 127 9.05 4.51 10.44
C PHE A 127 8.46 3.58 9.38
N ASN A 128 9.09 2.41 9.28
CA ASN A 128 8.67 1.31 8.42
C ASN A 128 8.22 0.13 9.28
N ALA A 129 7.38 -0.73 8.72
CA ALA A 129 7.02 -2.01 9.32
C ALA A 129 6.74 -3.06 8.25
N VAL A 130 7.11 -4.29 8.53
CA VAL A 130 6.76 -5.48 7.75
C VAL A 130 5.96 -6.40 8.65
N LEU A 131 4.69 -6.60 8.32
CA LEU A 131 3.81 -7.57 8.96
C LEU A 131 3.90 -8.88 8.18
N MET A 132 4.21 -9.96 8.86
CA MET A 132 4.19 -11.32 8.33
C MET A 132 3.11 -12.12 9.05
N LYS A 133 2.22 -12.75 8.28
CA LYS A 133 1.22 -13.69 8.80
C LYS A 133 1.71 -15.11 8.54
N GLY A 134 1.99 -15.84 9.59
CA GLY A 134 2.49 -17.22 9.49
C GLY A 134 1.54 -18.22 10.14
N ASP A 135 1.42 -19.39 9.54
CA ASP A 135 0.49 -20.45 9.99
C ASP A 135 0.71 -20.86 11.45
N MET A 136 1.96 -20.93 11.85
CA MET A 136 2.33 -21.42 13.20
C MET A 136 2.62 -20.31 14.20
N LEU A 137 3.12 -19.16 13.73
CA LEU A 137 3.51 -18.03 14.57
C LEU A 137 2.41 -16.98 14.72
N GLY A 138 1.43 -16.99 13.81
CA GLY A 138 0.48 -15.88 13.69
C GLY A 138 1.17 -14.62 13.14
N ASP A 139 0.76 -13.48 13.65
CA ASP A 139 1.26 -12.18 13.18
C ASP A 139 2.59 -11.81 13.86
N VAL A 140 3.59 -11.50 13.03
CA VAL A 140 4.90 -10.99 13.45
C VAL A 140 5.16 -9.66 12.76
N VAL A 141 5.56 -8.64 13.52
CA VAL A 141 5.85 -7.30 12.99
C VAL A 141 7.32 -6.95 13.21
N PHE A 142 8.00 -6.62 12.13
CA PHE A 142 9.31 -5.98 12.17
C PHE A 142 9.11 -4.47 12.04
N TYR A 143 9.50 -3.71 13.05
CA TYR A 143 9.29 -2.26 13.11
C TYR A 143 10.60 -1.52 13.34
N GLY A 144 10.84 -0.45 12.59
CA GLY A 144 12.04 0.35 12.76
C GLY A 144 12.21 1.44 11.71
N LYS A 145 13.34 2.13 11.77
CA LYS A 145 13.73 3.11 10.75
C LYS A 145 14.37 2.39 9.57
N GLY A 146 13.74 2.49 8.39
CA GLY A 146 14.26 1.90 7.14
C GLY A 146 15.34 2.75 6.45
N ALA A 147 15.46 4.03 6.81
CA ALA A 147 16.40 4.97 6.19
C ALA A 147 17.03 5.90 7.24
N GLY A 148 18.09 6.60 6.83
CA GLY A 148 18.84 7.54 7.64
C GLY A 148 20.29 7.09 7.85
N LYS A 149 21.16 8.02 8.23
CA LYS A 149 22.61 7.82 8.32
C LYS A 149 23.01 6.60 9.15
N LEU A 150 22.51 6.49 10.37
CA LEU A 150 22.89 5.42 11.27
C LEU A 150 22.24 4.08 10.96
N PRO A 151 20.92 3.98 10.66
CA PRO A 151 20.29 2.73 10.23
C PRO A 151 20.94 2.14 8.98
N THR A 152 21.20 2.97 7.97
CA THR A 152 21.87 2.52 6.73
C THR A 152 23.29 2.03 7.00
N ALA A 153 24.08 2.76 7.77
CA ALA A 153 25.44 2.35 8.14
C ALA A 153 25.43 1.03 8.91
N SER A 154 24.46 0.85 9.83
CA SER A 154 24.32 -0.39 10.60
C SER A 154 24.01 -1.59 9.70
N ALA A 155 23.13 -1.43 8.73
CA ALA A 155 22.79 -2.49 7.77
C ALA A 155 24.00 -2.88 6.91
N VAL A 156 24.72 -1.89 6.35
CA VAL A 156 25.94 -2.14 5.55
C VAL A 156 27.01 -2.89 6.36
N VAL A 157 27.25 -2.45 7.60
CA VAL A 157 28.24 -3.12 8.47
C VAL A 157 27.80 -4.54 8.82
N ALA A 158 26.51 -4.78 9.06
CA ALA A 158 26.00 -6.12 9.30
C ALA A 158 26.25 -7.05 8.11
N ASP A 159 25.94 -6.61 6.89
CA ASP A 159 26.17 -7.38 5.67
C ASP A 159 27.66 -7.69 5.45
N VAL A 160 28.55 -6.71 5.73
CA VAL A 160 30.00 -6.92 5.66
C VAL A 160 30.46 -7.99 6.67
N ILE A 161 29.94 -7.94 7.89
CA ILE A 161 30.28 -8.92 8.94
C ILE A 161 29.79 -10.32 8.53
N ASP A 162 28.59 -10.43 7.99
CA ASP A 162 28.03 -11.72 7.57
C ASP A 162 28.82 -12.29 6.38
N ALA A 163 29.17 -11.47 5.40
CA ALA A 163 30.03 -11.86 4.29
C ALA A 163 31.42 -12.36 4.75
N LEU A 164 32.00 -11.75 5.79
CA LEU A 164 33.29 -12.18 6.34
C LEU A 164 33.19 -13.48 7.13
N LYS A 165 32.08 -13.74 7.82
CA LYS A 165 31.88 -14.94 8.62
C LYS A 165 31.57 -16.16 7.76
N GLU A 166 30.72 -16.01 6.73
CA GLU A 166 30.18 -17.11 5.95
C GLU A 166 30.91 -17.32 4.62
N GLY A 167 31.71 -16.33 4.18
CA GLY A 167 32.45 -16.40 2.92
C GLY A 167 31.52 -16.62 1.72
N VAL A 168 31.88 -17.53 0.82
CA VAL A 168 31.07 -17.83 -0.39
C VAL A 168 29.76 -18.57 -0.08
N LYS A 169 29.53 -19.05 1.13
CA LYS A 169 28.32 -19.80 1.49
C LYS A 169 27.11 -18.90 1.81
N VAL A 170 27.30 -17.59 1.94
CA VAL A 170 26.20 -16.63 2.15
C VAL A 170 25.10 -16.78 1.10
N HIS A 171 25.48 -17.08 -0.13
CA HIS A 171 24.54 -17.25 -1.24
C HIS A 171 23.65 -18.49 -1.16
N ASP A 172 23.98 -19.46 -0.32
CA ASP A 172 23.21 -20.71 -0.20
C ASP A 172 22.00 -20.55 0.74
N SER A 173 22.00 -19.56 1.62
CA SER A 173 20.95 -19.35 2.64
C SER A 173 19.89 -18.31 2.26
N LEU A 174 20.24 -17.33 1.42
CA LEU A 174 19.37 -16.24 0.97
C LEU A 174 19.34 -16.16 -0.56
N PHE A 175 18.80 -17.19 -1.19
CA PHE A 175 18.81 -17.32 -2.64
C PHE A 175 17.41 -17.59 -3.19
N TRP A 176 17.07 -16.95 -4.31
CA TRP A 176 15.92 -17.32 -5.11
C TRP A 176 16.35 -17.74 -6.53
N LYS A 177 15.59 -18.65 -7.11
CA LYS A 177 15.83 -19.13 -8.46
C LYS A 177 15.34 -18.12 -9.49
N PRO A 178 15.92 -18.09 -10.70
CA PRO A 178 15.29 -17.36 -11.82
C PRO A 178 13.85 -17.83 -12.02
N ALA A 179 12.95 -16.92 -12.38
CA ALA A 179 11.62 -17.33 -12.79
C ALA A 179 11.70 -18.16 -14.06
N GLU A 180 11.07 -19.32 -14.10
CA GLU A 180 11.00 -20.18 -15.29
C GLU A 180 10.21 -19.50 -16.41
N LYS A 181 9.23 -18.71 -16.04
CA LYS A 181 8.46 -17.81 -16.92
C LYS A 181 8.26 -16.49 -16.20
N PRO A 182 8.34 -15.34 -16.88
CA PRO A 182 7.93 -14.07 -16.34
C PRO A 182 6.38 -14.03 -16.30
N GLU A 183 5.76 -14.97 -15.61
CA GLU A 183 4.31 -15.00 -15.45
C GLU A 183 3.92 -13.82 -14.60
N GLY A 184 2.94 -13.07 -15.06
CA GLY A 184 2.35 -11.99 -14.28
C GLY A 184 1.84 -12.53 -12.97
N LEU A 185 2.05 -11.78 -11.90
CA LEU A 185 1.38 -12.05 -10.64
C LEU A 185 -0.12 -12.07 -10.88
N LEU A 186 -0.77 -13.09 -10.37
CA LEU A 186 -2.21 -13.23 -10.53
C LEU A 186 -2.92 -12.08 -9.81
N GLU A 187 -4.06 -11.69 -10.36
CA GLU A 187 -4.92 -10.72 -9.70
C GLU A 187 -5.37 -11.24 -8.34
N ASP A 188 -5.35 -10.36 -7.34
CA ASP A 188 -5.87 -10.66 -6.02
C ASP A 188 -7.38 -10.94 -6.10
N ARG A 189 -7.78 -12.18 -5.84
CA ARG A 189 -9.17 -12.64 -5.90
C ARG A 189 -9.88 -12.58 -4.55
N ASN A 190 -9.21 -12.12 -3.51
CA ASN A 190 -9.82 -11.96 -2.20
C ASN A 190 -10.88 -10.86 -2.22
N THR A 191 -11.83 -10.97 -1.33
CA THR A 191 -12.85 -9.95 -1.10
C THR A 191 -12.42 -9.06 0.05
N TYR A 192 -12.61 -7.75 -0.12
CA TYR A 192 -12.33 -6.72 0.88
C TYR A 192 -13.49 -5.75 0.98
N PRO A 193 -13.67 -5.05 2.09
CA PRO A 193 -14.38 -3.78 2.07
C PRO A 193 -13.61 -2.77 1.20
N TRP A 194 -14.35 -1.95 0.42
CA TRP A 194 -13.74 -0.97 -0.47
C TRP A 194 -14.30 0.42 -0.22
N TYR A 195 -13.40 1.35 -0.03
CA TYR A 195 -13.70 2.77 -0.04
C TYR A 195 -13.64 3.29 -1.46
N LEU A 196 -14.71 3.96 -1.89
CA LEU A 196 -14.81 4.61 -3.20
C LEU A 196 -15.10 6.09 -3.00
N ARG A 197 -14.28 6.98 -3.55
CA ARG A 197 -14.61 8.39 -3.71
C ARG A 197 -15.05 8.63 -5.14
N VAL A 198 -16.29 9.11 -5.28
CA VAL A 198 -17.01 9.23 -6.55
C VAL A 198 -17.41 10.68 -6.77
N THR A 199 -17.32 11.16 -8.02
CA THR A 199 -17.79 12.47 -8.46
C THR A 199 -18.84 12.31 -9.57
N GLY A 200 -19.73 13.27 -9.71
CA GLY A 200 -20.71 13.31 -10.81
C GLY A 200 -21.90 12.35 -10.68
N VAL A 201 -22.00 11.59 -9.59
CA VAL A 201 -23.15 10.72 -9.27
C VAL A 201 -23.65 11.03 -7.87
N ALA A 202 -24.97 11.16 -7.71
CA ALA A 202 -25.58 11.38 -6.41
C ALA A 202 -25.34 10.19 -5.47
N ALA A 203 -25.00 10.47 -4.20
CA ALA A 203 -24.71 9.43 -3.20
C ALA A 203 -25.87 8.43 -3.04
N ALA A 204 -27.11 8.86 -3.19
CA ALA A 204 -28.31 8.01 -3.11
C ALA A 204 -28.35 6.88 -4.16
N LEU A 205 -27.61 7.00 -5.26
CA LEU A 205 -27.54 5.95 -6.30
C LEU A 205 -26.46 4.90 -6.01
N LEU A 206 -25.47 5.22 -5.17
CA LEU A 206 -24.33 4.32 -4.92
C LEU A 206 -24.72 2.92 -4.41
N PRO A 207 -25.71 2.74 -3.52
CA PRO A 207 -26.14 1.40 -3.12
C PRO A 207 -26.62 0.54 -4.28
N SER A 208 -27.28 1.13 -5.27
CA SER A 208 -27.79 0.39 -6.44
C SER A 208 -26.69 0.06 -7.46
N VAL A 209 -25.62 0.84 -7.51
CA VAL A 209 -24.52 0.70 -8.47
C VAL A 209 -23.38 -0.15 -7.91
N ALA A 210 -22.99 0.13 -6.67
CA ALA A 210 -21.82 -0.44 -6.01
C ALA A 210 -22.15 -1.62 -5.06
N GLY A 211 -23.44 -1.89 -4.83
CA GLY A 211 -23.87 -2.97 -3.95
C GLY A 211 -23.99 -2.56 -2.49
N ALA A 212 -24.04 -3.55 -1.60
CA ALA A 212 -24.25 -3.34 -0.17
C ALA A 212 -23.12 -2.53 0.46
N GLY A 213 -23.48 -1.49 1.19
CA GLY A 213 -22.53 -0.58 1.84
C GLY A 213 -23.21 0.63 2.42
N HIS A 214 -22.44 1.70 2.70
CA HIS A 214 -22.99 2.94 3.22
C HIS A 214 -22.20 4.16 2.77
N VAL A 215 -22.88 5.31 2.73
CA VAL A 215 -22.27 6.61 2.43
C VAL A 215 -21.45 7.08 3.65
N VAL A 216 -20.19 7.41 3.43
CA VAL A 216 -19.25 7.90 4.46
C VAL A 216 -19.35 9.43 4.57
N PHE A 217 -19.41 10.09 3.43
CA PHE A 217 -19.70 11.53 3.31
C PHE A 217 -20.29 11.86 1.93
N GLU A 218 -20.95 12.99 1.87
CA GLU A 218 -21.37 13.65 0.62
C GLU A 218 -21.13 15.15 0.79
N ASP A 219 -20.35 15.76 -0.08
CA ASP A 219 -20.04 17.20 -0.06
C ASP A 219 -19.62 17.68 -1.45
N ASN A 220 -20.10 18.86 -1.85
CA ASN A 220 -19.69 19.58 -3.06
C ASN A 220 -19.65 18.76 -4.34
N GLY A 221 -20.59 17.81 -4.53
CA GLY A 221 -20.65 16.95 -5.72
C GLY A 221 -19.68 15.76 -5.69
N GLU A 222 -19.02 15.54 -4.58
CA GLU A 222 -18.28 14.31 -4.27
C GLU A 222 -19.02 13.49 -3.23
N ALA A 223 -18.98 12.17 -3.37
CA ALA A 223 -19.47 11.24 -2.36
C ALA A 223 -18.44 10.16 -2.10
N ALA A 224 -18.31 9.76 -0.85
CA ALA A 224 -17.56 8.57 -0.48
C ALA A 224 -18.50 7.47 -0.01
N TYR A 225 -18.25 6.26 -0.49
CA TYR A 225 -19.04 5.08 -0.22
C TYR A 225 -18.14 3.93 0.22
N LEU A 226 -18.50 3.26 1.31
CA LEU A 226 -17.85 2.02 1.72
C LEU A 226 -18.70 0.84 1.25
N VAL A 227 -18.17 0.06 0.31
CA VAL A 227 -18.70 -1.24 -0.12
C VAL A 227 -18.31 -2.28 0.91
N ASN A 228 -19.26 -3.10 1.38
CA ASN A 228 -18.97 -4.04 2.47
C ASN A 228 -18.01 -5.17 2.10
N ALA A 229 -18.14 -5.72 0.89
CA ALA A 229 -17.25 -6.77 0.38
C ALA A 229 -17.31 -6.83 -1.15
N ALA A 230 -16.15 -6.76 -1.79
CA ALA A 230 -16.02 -6.89 -3.23
C ALA A 230 -14.61 -7.38 -3.61
N THR A 231 -14.48 -8.01 -4.76
CA THR A 231 -13.19 -8.29 -5.38
C THR A 231 -12.71 -7.09 -6.19
N SER A 232 -11.45 -7.07 -6.60
CA SER A 232 -10.93 -6.05 -7.51
C SER A 232 -11.72 -6.00 -8.84
N ALA A 233 -12.14 -7.15 -9.36
CA ALA A 233 -12.95 -7.26 -10.58
C ALA A 233 -14.34 -6.63 -10.40
N ASP A 234 -14.98 -6.83 -9.25
CA ASP A 234 -16.27 -6.21 -8.93
C ASP A 234 -16.15 -4.68 -8.92
N ILE A 235 -15.08 -4.14 -8.34
CA ILE A 235 -14.83 -2.69 -8.30
C ILE A 235 -14.55 -2.13 -9.68
N THR A 236 -13.87 -2.86 -10.55
CA THR A 236 -13.71 -2.49 -11.96
C THR A 236 -15.08 -2.36 -12.64
N ALA A 237 -15.97 -3.35 -12.47
CA ALA A 237 -17.32 -3.30 -13.02
C ALA A 237 -18.18 -2.17 -12.41
N VAL A 238 -17.99 -1.86 -11.13
CA VAL A 238 -18.64 -0.69 -10.48
C VAL A 238 -18.14 0.60 -11.09
N THR A 239 -16.84 0.73 -11.35
CA THR A 239 -16.24 1.92 -11.97
C THR A 239 -16.85 2.17 -13.35
N GLU A 240 -16.95 1.14 -14.19
CA GLU A 240 -17.57 1.23 -15.51
C GLU A 240 -19.05 1.68 -15.43
N LYS A 241 -19.82 1.14 -14.48
CA LYS A 241 -21.22 1.56 -14.28
C LYS A 241 -21.33 3.03 -13.86
N ILE A 242 -20.42 3.51 -13.01
CA ILE A 242 -20.37 4.91 -12.58
C ILE A 242 -20.05 5.83 -13.77
N GLU A 243 -19.12 5.42 -14.63
CA GLU A 243 -18.76 6.16 -15.84
C GLU A 243 -19.94 6.24 -16.85
N VAL A 244 -20.69 5.16 -17.01
CA VAL A 244 -21.92 5.16 -17.85
C VAL A 244 -22.97 6.13 -17.32
N LEU A 245 -23.01 6.35 -16.00
CA LEU A 245 -23.89 7.35 -15.37
C LEU A 245 -23.36 8.79 -15.46
N GLY A 246 -22.22 9.01 -16.12
CA GLY A 246 -21.57 10.31 -16.25
C GLY A 246 -20.73 10.73 -15.05
N GLY A 247 -20.47 9.81 -14.13
CA GLY A 247 -19.60 10.02 -12.97
C GLY A 247 -18.18 9.50 -13.17
N LYS A 248 -17.37 9.61 -12.11
CA LYS A 248 -16.00 9.10 -12.08
C LYS A 248 -15.68 8.56 -10.67
N VAL A 249 -15.05 7.40 -10.61
CA VAL A 249 -14.38 6.96 -9.39
C VAL A 249 -13.01 7.65 -9.32
N ALA A 250 -12.92 8.64 -8.45
CA ALA A 250 -11.70 9.43 -8.28
C ALA A 250 -10.65 8.70 -7.43
N LEU A 251 -11.08 7.83 -6.51
CA LEU A 251 -10.21 7.00 -5.69
C LEU A 251 -10.95 5.72 -5.28
N ALA A 252 -10.26 4.59 -5.34
CA ALA A 252 -10.72 3.31 -4.78
C ALA A 252 -9.62 2.73 -3.91
N MET A 253 -9.93 2.35 -2.67
CA MET A 253 -8.97 1.75 -1.73
C MET A 253 -9.59 0.54 -1.05
N LYS A 254 -8.83 -0.54 -0.94
CA LYS A 254 -9.17 -1.67 -0.08
C LYS A 254 -9.13 -1.23 1.38
N LYS A 255 -10.00 -1.81 2.21
CA LYS A 255 -9.86 -1.71 3.66
C LYS A 255 -9.23 -3.00 4.18
N LEU A 256 -8.05 -2.86 4.76
CA LEU A 256 -7.35 -3.94 5.45
C LEU A 256 -7.86 -3.98 6.89
N GLU A 257 -8.52 -5.05 7.22
CA GLU A 257 -8.94 -5.40 8.57
C GLU A 257 -7.86 -6.28 9.23
N ASP A 258 -8.14 -6.95 10.31
CA ASP A 258 -7.15 -7.79 11.02
C ASP A 258 -6.75 -9.05 10.23
#